data_e0c04a7e16b0d198b6a6040ec6ee31e3
#
_entry.id   e0c04a7e16b0d198b6a6040ec6ee31e3
#
_cell.length_a   1.000
_cell.length_b   1.000
_cell.length_c   1.000
_cell.angle_alpha   90.00
_cell.angle_beta   90.00
_cell.angle_gamma   90.00
#
_symmetry.space_group_name_H-M   'P 1'
#
loop_
_entity.id
_entity.type
_entity.pdbx_description
1 polymer ?
#
loop_
_entity_poly.entity_id
_entity_poly.type
_entity_poly.pdbx_seq_one_letter_code
_entity_poly.pdbx_strand_id
1 'polypeptide(L)'
;MAQLNLVVGDVDGNTSRIVTAANEARDRYRADLVMLPELAVSGYPPEDLLFHSGMRLQVARSLERLKQEVRGVTLIAGYPEYSGAKIFNSAIVIRDGEVLANHRKACLPNYRVFDEKRYFTPGTDPTIIEINGMRAGVLVCEDAWDSAPARQAREKGAQVLLIINASPYEVDKQGMREQQVVR
;
A
#
# COMPACT_ATOMS: atom_id res chain seq x y z
N MET A 1 -7.88 9.93 -0.34
CA MET A 1 -6.63 9.46 0.29
C MET A 1 -6.64 9.85 1.75
N ALA A 2 -6.24 8.94 2.65
CA ALA A 2 -6.10 9.21 4.08
C ALA A 2 -4.60 9.25 4.44
N GLN A 3 -4.09 10.43 4.73
CA GLN A 3 -2.72 10.65 5.20
C GLN A 3 -2.73 10.62 6.73
N LEU A 4 -2.14 9.58 7.30
CA LEU A 4 -2.18 9.30 8.73
C LEU A 4 -0.78 9.37 9.34
N ASN A 5 -0.71 9.83 10.59
CA ASN A 5 0.51 9.75 11.40
C ASN A 5 0.60 8.35 12.02
N LEU A 6 1.22 7.43 11.29
CA LEU A 6 1.39 6.03 11.68
C LEU A 6 2.71 5.84 12.44
N VAL A 7 2.71 4.91 13.39
CA VAL A 7 3.86 4.65 14.27
C VAL A 7 4.51 3.33 13.89
N VAL A 8 5.83 3.35 13.68
CA VAL A 8 6.59 2.13 13.35
C VAL A 8 6.49 1.12 14.50
N GLY A 9 6.08 -0.10 14.17
CA GLY A 9 5.92 -1.21 15.12
C GLY A 9 4.59 -1.23 15.89
N ASP A 10 3.82 -0.14 15.89
CA ASP A 10 2.50 -0.09 16.56
C ASP A 10 1.39 -0.63 15.63
N VAL A 11 1.46 -1.92 15.31
CA VAL A 11 0.54 -2.54 14.34
C VAL A 11 -0.93 -2.40 14.77
N ASP A 12 -1.23 -2.60 16.04
CA ASP A 12 -2.61 -2.53 16.54
C ASP A 12 -3.15 -1.09 16.55
N GLY A 13 -2.35 -0.12 17.01
CA GLY A 13 -2.70 1.28 16.97
C GLY A 13 -2.86 1.81 15.55
N ASN A 14 -1.97 1.42 14.62
CA ASN A 14 -2.08 1.76 13.21
C ASN A 14 -3.35 1.17 12.59
N THR A 15 -3.68 -0.10 12.89
CA THR A 15 -4.91 -0.74 12.43
C THR A 15 -6.14 0.02 12.89
N SER A 16 -6.17 0.45 14.14
CA SER A 16 -7.28 1.23 14.70
C SER A 16 -7.45 2.57 13.99
N ARG A 17 -6.34 3.26 13.67
CA ARG A 17 -6.35 4.51 12.88
C ARG A 17 -6.85 4.27 11.46
N ILE A 18 -6.43 3.17 10.82
CA ILE A 18 -6.87 2.78 9.47
C ILE A 18 -8.39 2.54 9.46
N VAL A 19 -8.92 1.76 10.41
CA VAL A 19 -10.36 1.49 10.52
C VAL A 19 -11.14 2.80 10.72
N THR A 20 -10.68 3.66 11.62
CA THR A 20 -11.32 4.96 11.87
C THR A 20 -11.37 5.81 10.59
N ALA A 21 -10.23 5.92 9.88
CA ALA A 21 -10.16 6.69 8.64
C ALA A 21 -11.03 6.11 7.51
N ALA A 22 -11.11 4.77 7.41
CA ALA A 22 -11.95 4.11 6.42
C ALA A 22 -13.44 4.36 6.70
N ASN A 23 -13.87 4.26 7.96
CA ASN A 23 -15.24 4.53 8.36
C ASN A 23 -15.59 6.02 8.17
N GLU A 24 -14.69 6.95 8.50
CA GLU A 24 -14.88 8.38 8.24
C GLU A 24 -15.00 8.66 6.72
N ALA A 25 -14.15 8.03 5.90
CA ALA A 25 -14.21 8.17 4.45
C ALA A 25 -15.57 7.75 3.90
N ARG A 26 -16.11 6.63 4.38
CA ARG A 26 -17.45 6.15 4.03
C ARG A 26 -18.55 7.08 4.52
N ASP A 27 -18.58 7.35 5.82
CA ASP A 27 -19.74 7.96 6.49
C ASP A 27 -19.84 9.47 6.22
N ARG A 28 -18.69 10.17 6.26
CA ARG A 28 -18.65 11.62 6.11
C ARG A 28 -18.46 12.06 4.65
N TYR A 29 -17.59 11.35 3.93
CA TYR A 29 -17.23 11.75 2.56
C TYR A 29 -17.91 10.91 1.48
N ARG A 30 -18.67 9.86 1.85
CA ARG A 30 -19.33 8.93 0.92
C ARG A 30 -18.36 8.36 -0.11
N ALA A 31 -17.13 8.09 0.30
CA ALA A 31 -16.10 7.60 -0.57
C ALA A 31 -16.33 6.13 -0.94
N ASP A 32 -16.16 5.81 -2.22
CA ASP A 32 -16.19 4.43 -2.72
C ASP A 32 -14.88 3.70 -2.44
N LEU A 33 -13.77 4.47 -2.33
CA LEU A 33 -12.42 4.01 -2.13
C LEU A 33 -11.67 4.89 -1.13
N VAL A 34 -10.93 4.27 -0.22
CA VAL A 34 -9.94 4.93 0.62
C VAL A 34 -8.57 4.29 0.44
N MET A 35 -7.55 5.13 0.23
CA MET A 35 -6.17 4.69 0.09
C MET A 35 -5.37 5.16 1.30
N LEU A 36 -4.62 4.24 1.90
CA LEU A 36 -3.72 4.46 3.02
C LEU A 36 -2.26 4.45 2.53
N PRO A 37 -1.30 4.92 3.34
CA PRO A 37 0.11 4.90 2.98
C PRO A 37 0.68 3.51 2.72
N GLU A 38 1.83 3.48 2.04
CA GLU A 38 2.71 2.33 1.95
C GLU A 38 3.10 1.86 3.37
N LEU A 39 3.10 0.54 3.60
CA LEU A 39 3.37 -0.11 4.90
C LEU A 39 2.56 0.49 6.07
N ALA A 40 1.34 0.96 5.81
CA ALA A 40 0.49 1.61 6.80
C ALA A 40 0.26 0.75 8.05
N VAL A 41 0.18 -0.56 7.89
CA VAL A 41 -0.06 -1.49 9.00
C VAL A 41 1.13 -1.54 9.96
N SER A 42 2.36 -1.61 9.45
CA SER A 42 3.58 -1.68 10.28
C SER A 42 4.17 -0.33 10.65
N GLY A 43 3.76 0.74 9.94
CA GLY A 43 4.53 1.98 9.87
C GLY A 43 5.74 1.83 8.95
N TYR A 44 6.28 2.93 8.43
CA TYR A 44 7.43 2.97 7.52
C TYR A 44 8.57 3.81 8.10
N PRO A 45 9.85 3.35 8.06
CA PRO A 45 10.32 2.01 7.67
C PRO A 45 10.34 1.03 8.86
N PRO A 46 9.82 -0.19 8.71
CA PRO A 46 9.79 -1.18 9.80
C PRO A 46 11.14 -1.88 10.03
N GLU A 47 12.02 -1.88 9.05
CA GLU A 47 13.40 -2.42 9.12
C GLU A 47 13.47 -3.83 9.77
N ASP A 48 14.40 -4.05 10.71
CA ASP A 48 14.64 -5.36 11.34
C ASP A 48 13.43 -5.88 12.14
N LEU A 49 12.43 -5.04 12.46
CA LEU A 49 11.18 -5.50 13.07
C LEU A 49 10.47 -6.55 12.20
N LEU A 50 10.68 -6.52 10.88
CA LEU A 50 10.11 -7.49 9.94
C LEU A 50 10.53 -8.93 10.24
N PHE A 51 11.69 -9.15 10.86
CA PHE A 51 12.19 -10.48 11.19
C PHE A 51 11.66 -11.03 12.51
N HIS A 52 10.97 -10.21 13.31
CA HIS A 52 10.38 -10.67 14.56
C HIS A 52 9.09 -11.47 14.30
N SER A 53 9.02 -12.66 14.90
CA SER A 53 7.81 -13.51 14.79
C SER A 53 6.54 -12.82 15.30
N GLY A 54 6.66 -11.95 16.30
CA GLY A 54 5.56 -11.13 16.81
C GLY A 54 4.98 -10.19 15.77
N MET A 55 5.81 -9.56 14.94
CA MET A 55 5.37 -8.69 13.85
C MET A 55 4.48 -9.45 12.87
N ARG A 56 4.93 -10.63 12.42
CA ARG A 56 4.14 -11.48 11.50
C ARG A 56 2.75 -11.81 12.06
N LEU A 57 2.67 -12.17 13.34
CA LEU A 57 1.40 -12.49 13.99
C LEU A 57 0.49 -11.26 14.13
N GLN A 58 1.05 -10.12 14.50
CA GLN A 58 0.30 -8.86 14.62
C GLN A 58 -0.25 -8.42 13.27
N VAL A 59 0.56 -8.47 12.21
CA VAL A 59 0.12 -8.14 10.85
C VAL A 59 -1.02 -9.06 10.40
N ALA A 60 -0.91 -10.37 10.63
CA ALA A 60 -1.99 -11.30 10.29
C ALA A 60 -3.30 -10.96 11.01
N ARG A 61 -3.25 -10.66 12.32
CA ARG A 61 -4.41 -10.21 13.11
C ARG A 61 -4.98 -8.88 12.59
N SER A 62 -4.11 -7.96 12.24
CA SER A 62 -4.50 -6.67 11.65
C SER A 62 -5.31 -6.86 10.38
N LEU A 63 -4.85 -7.70 9.45
CA LEU A 63 -5.57 -7.97 8.20
C LEU A 63 -6.96 -8.57 8.47
N GLU A 64 -7.08 -9.48 9.43
CA GLU A 64 -8.39 -10.02 9.82
C GLU A 64 -9.30 -8.93 10.41
N ARG A 65 -8.78 -8.05 11.27
CA ARG A 65 -9.53 -6.89 11.78
C ARG A 65 -9.99 -5.97 10.65
N LEU A 66 -9.12 -5.63 9.72
CA LEU A 66 -9.48 -4.78 8.56
C LEU A 66 -10.61 -5.40 7.75
N LYS A 67 -10.57 -6.71 7.49
CA LYS A 67 -11.63 -7.44 6.82
C LYS A 67 -12.95 -7.45 7.59
N GLN A 68 -12.92 -7.45 8.91
CA GLN A 68 -14.11 -7.48 9.76
C GLN A 68 -14.71 -6.08 9.98
N GLU A 69 -13.87 -5.08 10.22
CA GLU A 69 -14.29 -3.76 10.70
C GLU A 69 -14.49 -2.72 9.58
N VAL A 70 -13.90 -2.94 8.38
CA VAL A 70 -14.09 -2.05 7.23
C VAL A 70 -15.15 -2.61 6.30
N ARG A 71 -16.27 -1.87 6.17
CA ARG A 71 -17.42 -2.25 5.35
C ARG A 71 -17.92 -1.05 4.54
N GLY A 72 -18.55 -1.32 3.39
CA GLY A 72 -19.21 -0.30 2.56
C GLY A 72 -18.25 0.66 1.86
N VAL A 73 -16.94 0.42 1.91
CA VAL A 73 -15.91 1.19 1.20
C VAL A 73 -14.78 0.24 0.79
N THR A 74 -14.18 0.47 -0.36
CA THR A 74 -12.97 -0.25 -0.78
C THR A 74 -11.77 0.34 -0.05
N LEU A 75 -10.99 -0.50 0.62
CA LEU A 75 -9.76 -0.12 1.32
C LEU A 75 -8.55 -0.57 0.51
N ILE A 76 -7.58 0.32 0.26
CA ILE A 76 -6.22 -0.03 -0.16
C ILE A 76 -5.27 0.35 0.96
N ALA A 77 -4.55 -0.62 1.53
CA ALA A 77 -3.62 -0.39 2.63
C ALA A 77 -2.28 -1.12 2.40
N GLY A 78 -1.18 -0.39 2.64
CA GLY A 78 0.16 -0.96 2.59
C GLY A 78 0.46 -1.81 3.82
N TYR A 79 1.12 -2.96 3.62
CA TYR A 79 1.49 -3.86 4.70
C TYR A 79 2.67 -4.77 4.32
N PRO A 80 3.45 -5.30 5.29
CA PRO A 80 4.43 -6.33 5.03
C PRO A 80 3.73 -7.69 4.88
N GLU A 81 3.78 -8.25 3.68
CA GLU A 81 3.23 -9.57 3.38
C GLU A 81 4.25 -10.67 3.67
N TYR A 82 3.87 -11.66 4.46
CA TYR A 82 4.70 -12.83 4.75
C TYR A 82 4.21 -14.05 3.96
N SER A 83 5.03 -14.53 3.02
CA SER A 83 4.73 -15.70 2.17
C SER A 83 5.88 -16.71 2.22
N GLY A 84 5.71 -17.77 2.99
CA GLY A 84 6.79 -18.72 3.28
C GLY A 84 7.95 -18.04 4.00
N ALA A 85 9.15 -18.12 3.41
CA ALA A 85 10.37 -17.45 3.88
C ALA A 85 10.55 -16.03 3.31
N LYS A 86 9.67 -15.59 2.41
CA LYS A 86 9.77 -14.29 1.74
C LYS A 86 8.89 -13.26 2.42
N ILE A 87 9.35 -12.01 2.39
CA ILE A 87 8.57 -10.84 2.82
C ILE A 87 8.44 -9.92 1.61
N PHE A 88 7.24 -9.36 1.41
CA PHE A 88 6.96 -8.41 0.34
C PHE A 88 6.42 -7.11 0.93
N ASN A 89 6.77 -5.99 0.31
CA ASN A 89 6.10 -4.72 0.52
C ASN A 89 4.85 -4.72 -0.36
N SER A 90 3.67 -4.88 0.25
CA SER A 90 2.44 -5.14 -0.49
C SER A 90 1.34 -4.14 -0.19
N ALA A 91 0.44 -3.97 -1.15
CA ALA A 91 -0.82 -3.25 -1.02
C ALA A 91 -1.99 -4.25 -1.11
N ILE A 92 -2.73 -4.41 -0.02
CA ILE A 92 -3.94 -5.22 0.00
C ILE A 92 -5.15 -4.36 -0.40
N VAL A 93 -6.05 -4.94 -1.17
CA VAL A 93 -7.34 -4.34 -1.53
C VAL A 93 -8.45 -5.16 -0.90
N ILE A 94 -9.21 -4.53 -0.01
CA ILE A 94 -10.28 -5.19 0.75
C ILE A 94 -11.59 -4.45 0.48
N ARG A 95 -12.69 -5.21 0.31
CA ARG A 95 -14.05 -4.69 0.33
C ARG A 95 -14.98 -5.69 1.00
N ASP A 96 -15.77 -5.22 1.94
CA ASP A 96 -16.83 -5.98 2.61
C ASP A 96 -16.39 -7.35 3.18
N GLY A 97 -15.13 -7.44 3.63
CA GLY A 97 -14.52 -8.64 4.19
C GLY A 97 -13.75 -9.51 3.21
N GLU A 98 -13.89 -9.24 1.92
CA GLU A 98 -13.21 -9.99 0.87
C GLU A 98 -11.91 -9.29 0.45
N VAL A 99 -10.88 -10.07 0.19
CA VAL A 99 -9.65 -9.58 -0.45
C VAL A 99 -9.86 -9.62 -1.95
N LEU A 100 -10.01 -8.45 -2.56
CA LEU A 100 -10.20 -8.31 -3.99
C LEU A 100 -8.90 -8.47 -4.77
N ALA A 101 -7.80 -7.98 -4.21
CA ALA A 101 -6.49 -8.05 -4.84
C ALA A 101 -5.36 -7.85 -3.81
N ASN A 102 -4.15 -8.25 -4.20
CA ASN A 102 -2.93 -7.99 -3.47
C ASN A 102 -1.81 -7.64 -4.47
N HIS A 103 -1.28 -6.44 -4.37
CA HIS A 103 -0.16 -5.99 -5.19
C HIS A 103 1.13 -6.09 -4.40
N ARG A 104 2.18 -6.67 -4.98
CA ARG A 104 3.52 -6.71 -4.43
C ARG A 104 4.39 -5.70 -5.16
N LYS A 105 4.99 -4.78 -4.43
CA LYS A 105 5.91 -3.77 -4.96
C LYS A 105 7.00 -4.41 -5.83
N ALA A 106 7.12 -3.95 -7.06
CA ALA A 106 8.08 -4.48 -8.03
C ALA A 106 9.45 -3.81 -7.91
N CYS A 107 9.47 -2.49 -7.70
CA CYS A 107 10.68 -1.69 -7.64
C CYS A 107 11.07 -1.41 -6.18
N LEU A 108 12.17 -2.03 -5.72
CA LEU A 108 12.67 -1.87 -4.35
C LEU A 108 13.83 -0.88 -4.34
N PRO A 109 13.65 0.34 -3.76
CA PRO A 109 14.74 1.31 -3.65
C PRO A 109 15.83 0.81 -2.70
N ASN A 110 17.09 1.01 -3.10
CA ASN A 110 18.26 0.65 -2.30
C ASN A 110 19.35 1.72 -2.44
N TYR A 111 18.95 2.97 -2.15
CA TYR A 111 19.80 4.14 -2.25
C TYR A 111 19.41 5.17 -1.19
N ARG A 112 20.37 6.03 -0.78
CA ARG A 112 20.21 7.04 0.29
C ARG A 112 19.71 6.39 1.60
N VAL A 113 18.48 6.72 2.02
CA VAL A 113 17.85 6.23 3.26
C VAL A 113 17.11 4.91 3.07
N PHE A 114 17.05 4.40 1.85
CA PHE A 114 16.30 3.19 1.53
C PHE A 114 17.21 1.96 1.47
N ASP A 115 16.81 0.88 2.16
CA ASP A 115 17.46 -0.44 2.14
C ASP A 115 16.43 -1.56 1.97
N GLU A 116 15.48 -1.37 1.04
CA GLU A 116 14.35 -2.30 0.91
C GLU A 116 14.76 -3.67 0.38
N LYS A 117 15.83 -3.76 -0.43
CA LYS A 117 16.31 -5.05 -0.95
C LYS A 117 16.84 -6.00 0.12
N ARG A 118 17.21 -5.47 1.30
CA ARG A 118 17.62 -6.26 2.45
C ARG A 118 16.45 -7.06 3.03
N TYR A 119 15.24 -6.53 2.96
CA TYR A 119 14.07 -7.03 3.66
C TYR A 119 13.05 -7.68 2.74
N PHE A 120 12.85 -7.10 1.56
CA PHE A 120 11.74 -7.47 0.70
C PHE A 120 12.18 -8.21 -0.58
N THR A 121 11.31 -9.10 -1.02
CA THR A 121 11.38 -9.70 -2.34
C THR A 121 10.57 -8.86 -3.32
N PRO A 122 11.05 -8.56 -4.54
CA PRO A 122 10.27 -7.82 -5.54
C PRO A 122 9.07 -8.63 -6.04
N GLY A 123 7.97 -7.92 -6.29
CA GLY A 123 6.83 -8.44 -7.05
C GLY A 123 7.12 -8.54 -8.54
N THR A 124 6.30 -9.29 -9.27
CA THR A 124 6.48 -9.54 -10.71
C THR A 124 5.26 -9.17 -11.55
N ASP A 125 4.08 -9.14 -10.95
CA ASP A 125 2.82 -9.07 -11.69
C ASP A 125 2.08 -7.75 -11.45
N PRO A 126 1.61 -7.09 -12.51
CA PRO A 126 0.76 -5.92 -12.37
C PRO A 126 -0.62 -6.32 -11.82
N THR A 127 -1.12 -5.53 -10.88
CA THR A 127 -2.41 -5.73 -10.24
C THR A 127 -3.42 -4.73 -10.75
N ILE A 128 -4.53 -5.23 -11.31
CA ILE A 128 -5.66 -4.42 -11.79
C ILE A 128 -6.89 -4.75 -10.95
N ILE A 129 -7.56 -3.71 -10.51
CA ILE A 129 -8.84 -3.80 -9.80
C ILE A 129 -9.91 -3.02 -10.57
N GLU A 130 -11.17 -3.32 -10.32
CA GLU A 130 -12.29 -2.56 -10.86
C GLU A 130 -13.03 -1.85 -9.73
N ILE A 131 -13.24 -0.55 -9.90
CA ILE A 131 -14.01 0.30 -8.97
C ILE A 131 -15.00 1.12 -9.79
N ASN A 132 -16.30 0.88 -9.56
CA ASN A 132 -17.39 1.58 -10.25
C ASN A 132 -17.24 1.57 -11.78
N GLY A 133 -16.84 0.44 -12.37
CA GLY A 133 -16.63 0.27 -13.80
C GLY A 133 -15.31 0.84 -14.33
N MET A 134 -14.48 1.45 -13.48
CA MET A 134 -13.16 1.96 -13.85
C MET A 134 -12.08 0.94 -13.49
N ARG A 135 -11.21 0.61 -14.42
CA ARG A 135 -10.06 -0.28 -14.22
C ARG A 135 -8.87 0.50 -13.71
N ALA A 136 -8.41 0.16 -12.51
CA ALA A 136 -7.32 0.83 -11.84
C ALA A 136 -6.12 -0.10 -11.62
N GLY A 137 -4.92 0.35 -11.97
CA GLY A 137 -3.66 -0.30 -11.64
C GLY A 137 -3.21 0.12 -10.25
N VAL A 138 -2.86 -0.84 -9.39
CA VAL A 138 -2.32 -0.58 -8.04
C VAL A 138 -0.79 -0.59 -8.10
N LEU A 139 -0.16 0.45 -7.56
CA LEU A 139 1.29 0.60 -7.48
C LEU A 139 1.72 1.03 -6.08
N VAL A 140 2.98 0.75 -5.73
CA VAL A 140 3.57 1.16 -4.44
C VAL A 140 4.83 1.98 -4.67
N CYS A 141 4.76 3.26 -4.34
CA CYS A 141 5.85 4.23 -4.20
C CYS A 141 6.87 4.19 -5.36
N GLU A 142 7.99 3.47 -5.22
CA GLU A 142 9.06 3.38 -6.22
C GLU A 142 8.59 2.81 -7.57
N ASP A 143 7.51 2.04 -7.60
CA ASP A 143 6.91 1.57 -8.85
C ASP A 143 6.49 2.72 -9.78
N ALA A 144 6.21 3.90 -9.23
CA ALA A 144 5.84 5.09 -10.00
C ALA A 144 7.05 5.83 -10.60
N TRP A 145 8.27 5.53 -10.12
CA TRP A 145 9.51 6.16 -10.62
C TRP A 145 10.14 5.37 -11.77
N ASP A 146 9.75 4.12 -11.96
CA ASP A 146 10.09 3.30 -13.12
C ASP A 146 8.90 3.23 -14.09
N SER A 147 9.18 3.35 -15.39
CA SER A 147 8.13 3.30 -16.42
C SER A 147 7.52 1.91 -16.62
N ALA A 148 8.22 0.84 -16.22
CA ALA A 148 7.80 -0.53 -16.50
C ALA A 148 6.51 -0.94 -15.74
N PRO A 149 6.36 -0.70 -14.42
CA PRO A 149 5.13 -1.07 -13.71
C PRO A 149 3.89 -0.34 -14.26
N ALA A 150 4.00 0.97 -14.54
CA ALA A 150 2.91 1.76 -15.10
C ALA A 150 2.51 1.28 -16.51
N ARG A 151 3.51 0.98 -17.37
CA ARG A 151 3.29 0.42 -18.71
C ARG A 151 2.60 -0.94 -18.63
N GLN A 152 3.08 -1.85 -17.78
CA GLN A 152 2.47 -3.17 -17.59
C GLN A 152 1.01 -3.07 -17.10
N ALA A 153 0.73 -2.15 -16.16
CA ALA A 153 -0.63 -1.88 -15.73
C ALA A 153 -1.52 -1.40 -16.88
N ARG A 154 -1.02 -0.48 -17.72
CA ARG A 154 -1.71 0.00 -18.92
C ARG A 154 -1.98 -1.14 -19.91
N GLU A 155 -0.99 -1.98 -20.21
CA GLU A 155 -1.12 -3.13 -21.10
C GLU A 155 -2.17 -4.13 -20.60
N LYS A 156 -2.35 -4.23 -19.29
CA LYS A 156 -3.42 -5.00 -18.65
C LYS A 156 -4.76 -4.25 -18.60
N GLY A 157 -4.84 -3.05 -19.20
CA GLY A 157 -6.06 -2.28 -19.37
C GLY A 157 -6.39 -1.33 -18.21
N ALA A 158 -5.42 -0.93 -17.40
CA ALA A 158 -5.62 0.13 -16.42
C ALA A 158 -5.91 1.46 -17.11
N GLN A 159 -6.91 2.18 -16.62
CA GLN A 159 -7.33 3.52 -17.05
C GLN A 159 -6.83 4.60 -16.10
N VAL A 160 -6.54 4.21 -14.86
CA VAL A 160 -6.01 5.07 -13.80
C VAL A 160 -5.00 4.28 -12.96
N LEU A 161 -4.05 4.98 -12.35
CA LEU A 161 -3.09 4.40 -11.42
C LEU A 161 -3.40 4.87 -10.00
N LEU A 162 -3.48 3.93 -9.07
CA LEU A 162 -3.65 4.15 -7.64
C LEU A 162 -2.31 3.85 -6.96
N ILE A 163 -1.63 4.88 -6.48
CA ILE A 163 -0.26 4.79 -5.98
C ILE A 163 -0.25 5.13 -4.49
N ILE A 164 0.11 4.16 -3.64
CA ILE A 164 0.33 4.41 -2.22
C ILE A 164 1.81 4.70 -1.96
N ASN A 165 2.10 5.64 -1.06
CA ASN A 165 3.45 6.13 -0.83
C ASN A 165 3.75 6.30 0.67
N ALA A 166 5.04 6.18 1.03
CA ALA A 166 5.64 6.64 2.28
C ALA A 166 6.95 7.40 2.01
N SER A 167 6.95 8.22 0.96
CA SER A 167 8.15 8.96 0.52
C SER A 167 8.56 10.03 1.54
N PRO A 168 9.87 10.16 1.85
CA PRO A 168 10.37 11.26 2.67
C PRO A 168 10.06 12.62 2.06
N TYR A 169 9.82 13.61 2.92
CA TYR A 169 9.68 14.99 2.48
C TYR A 169 11.04 15.54 1.99
N GLU A 170 11.04 16.12 0.79
CA GLU A 170 12.15 16.88 0.23
C GLU A 170 11.59 18.16 -0.40
N VAL A 171 12.28 19.30 -0.23
CA VAL A 171 11.80 20.64 -0.60
C VAL A 171 11.40 20.74 -2.08
N ASP A 172 12.19 20.18 -2.99
CA ASP A 172 11.98 20.35 -4.43
C ASP A 172 11.39 19.09 -5.11
N LYS A 173 10.96 18.10 -4.35
CA LYS A 173 10.53 16.80 -4.88
C LYS A 173 9.22 16.85 -5.66
N GLN A 174 8.38 17.85 -5.42
CA GLN A 174 7.09 17.97 -6.12
C GLN A 174 7.29 18.15 -7.62
N GLY A 175 8.16 19.06 -8.05
CA GLY A 175 8.44 19.26 -9.48
C GLY A 175 9.00 18.00 -10.15
N MET A 176 9.83 17.23 -9.44
CA MET A 176 10.34 15.95 -9.95
C MET A 176 9.22 14.91 -10.11
N ARG A 177 8.26 14.84 -9.17
CA ARG A 177 7.11 13.93 -9.25
C ARG A 177 6.20 14.27 -10.44
N GLU A 178 5.90 15.56 -10.62
CA GLU A 178 5.09 16.02 -11.74
C GLU A 178 5.73 15.67 -13.08
N GLN A 179 7.04 15.90 -13.24
CA GLN A 179 7.78 15.51 -14.43
C GLN A 179 7.78 14.00 -14.67
N GLN A 180 7.79 13.19 -13.62
CA GLN A 180 7.78 11.73 -13.73
C GLN A 180 6.42 11.20 -14.17
N VAL A 181 5.34 11.79 -13.67
CA VAL A 181 3.96 11.36 -13.99
C VAL A 181 3.54 11.75 -15.41
N VAL A 182 4.13 12.81 -15.99
CA VAL A 182 3.80 13.31 -17.34
C VAL A 182 4.56 12.56 -18.45
N ARG A 183 5.55 11.73 -18.13
CA ARG A 183 6.30 10.91 -19.10
C ARG A 183 5.55 9.64 -19.47
#